data_0a2c8f7ddd3b21c0204e12e4b74504f0
#
_entry.id   0a2c8f7ddd3b21c0204e12e4b74504f0
#
_cell.length_a   1.000
_cell.length_b   1.000
_cell.length_c   1.000
_cell.angle_alpha   90.00
_cell.angle_beta   90.00
_cell.angle_gamma   90.00
#
_symmetry.space_group_name_H-M   'P 1'
#
loop_
_entity.id
_entity.type
_entity.pdbx_description
1 polymer ?
#
loop_
_entity_poly.entity_id
_entity_poly.type
_entity_poly.pdbx_seq_one_letter_code
_entity_poly.pdbx_strand_id
1 'polypeptide(L)'
;MYTVEFEKDASVVTSLDETGRYEDIEMVISDDDTVYLRQYESSLNEHQIIYISYQQLLDLVTSLNSTEGAFYAKLRGGTLHDT
;
A
#
# COMPACT_ATOMS: atom_id res chain seq x y z
N MET A 1 -1.06 6.67 9.79
CA MET A 1 -2.50 6.69 10.11
C MET A 1 -3.31 6.18 8.92
N TYR A 2 -4.34 5.44 9.18
CA TYR A 2 -5.21 4.96 8.11
C TYR A 2 -6.65 4.93 8.58
N THR A 3 -7.56 4.92 7.61
CA THR A 3 -8.99 4.78 7.87
C THR A 3 -9.52 3.63 7.02
N VAL A 4 -10.63 3.05 7.47
CA VAL A 4 -11.30 1.99 6.73
C VAL A 4 -12.76 2.34 6.58
N GLU A 5 -13.26 2.28 5.35
CA GLU A 5 -14.67 2.46 5.06
C GLU A 5 -15.20 1.18 4.44
N PHE A 6 -16.37 0.74 4.91
CA PHE A 6 -17.02 -0.43 4.34
C PHE A 6 -18.16 0.03 3.45
N GLU A 7 -18.08 -0.34 2.20
CA GLU A 7 -19.14 -0.09 1.24
C GLU A 7 -19.86 -1.39 0.94
N LYS A 8 -20.91 -1.33 0.17
CA LYS A 8 -21.73 -2.50 -0.08
C LYS A 8 -20.93 -3.66 -0.68
N ASP A 9 -20.06 -3.36 -1.62
CA ASP A 9 -19.35 -4.38 -2.40
C ASP A 9 -17.85 -4.33 -2.18
N ALA A 10 -17.36 -3.49 -1.31
CA ALA A 10 -15.93 -3.29 -1.18
C ALA A 10 -15.58 -2.67 0.15
N SER A 11 -14.32 -2.78 0.52
CA SER A 11 -13.78 -1.97 1.60
C SER A 11 -12.70 -1.06 1.03
N VAL A 12 -12.61 0.14 1.57
CA VAL A 12 -11.65 1.14 1.14
C VAL A 12 -10.78 1.51 2.33
N VAL A 13 -9.49 1.30 2.19
CA VAL A 13 -8.53 1.69 3.21
C VAL A 13 -7.76 2.89 2.67
N THR A 14 -7.78 3.98 3.42
CA THR A 14 -7.03 5.18 3.05
C THR A 14 -5.88 5.35 4.01
N SER A 15 -4.67 5.36 3.47
CA SER A 15 -3.47 5.61 4.24
C SER A 15 -3.02 7.04 4.02
N LEU A 16 -2.93 7.78 5.11
CA LEU A 16 -2.53 9.18 5.07
C LEU A 16 -1.03 9.28 5.21
N ASP A 17 -0.41 10.08 4.38
CA ASP A 17 1.02 10.32 4.52
C ASP A 17 1.23 11.37 5.60
N GLU A 18 1.86 10.97 6.69
CA GLU A 18 2.07 11.84 7.84
C GLU A 18 3.28 12.76 7.64
N THR A 19 4.06 12.54 6.59
CA THR A 19 5.20 13.43 6.30
C THR A 19 4.77 14.66 5.50
N GLY A 20 3.58 14.63 4.91
CA GLY A 20 3.10 15.71 4.07
C GLY A 20 3.75 15.78 2.70
N ARG A 21 4.53 14.77 2.33
CA ARG A 21 5.25 14.77 1.06
C ARG A 21 4.50 14.06 -0.05
N TYR A 22 3.63 13.13 0.31
CA TYR A 22 2.96 12.28 -0.66
C TYR A 22 1.46 12.39 -0.50
N GLU A 23 0.75 12.14 -1.59
CA GLU A 23 -0.70 12.07 -1.53
C GLU A 23 -1.13 10.79 -0.81
N ASP A 24 -2.35 10.80 -0.31
CA ASP A 24 -2.89 9.63 0.35
C ASP A 24 -2.99 8.47 -0.63
N ILE A 25 -2.81 7.26 -0.11
CA ILE A 25 -2.99 6.05 -0.91
C ILE A 25 -4.29 5.40 -0.48
N GLU A 26 -5.13 5.05 -1.44
CA GLU A 26 -6.33 4.29 -1.20
C GLU A 26 -6.14 2.88 -1.71
N MET A 27 -6.54 1.90 -0.90
CA MET A 27 -6.57 0.50 -1.29
C MET A 27 -8.02 0.05 -1.30
N VAL A 28 -8.49 -0.42 -2.44
CA VAL A 28 -9.86 -0.89 -2.58
C VAL A 28 -9.84 -2.40 -2.76
N ILE A 29 -10.57 -3.08 -1.89
CA ILE A 29 -10.72 -4.54 -1.94
C ILE A 29 -12.18 -4.82 -2.22
N SER A 30 -12.46 -5.35 -3.40
CA SER A 30 -13.83 -5.67 -3.82
C SER A 30 -14.19 -7.10 -3.43
N ASP A 31 -15.49 -7.36 -3.36
CA ASP A 31 -15.98 -8.69 -3.01
C ASP A 31 -15.73 -9.73 -4.11
N ASP A 32 -15.36 -9.29 -5.31
CA ASP A 32 -14.97 -10.17 -6.41
C ASP A 32 -13.47 -10.45 -6.42
N ASP A 33 -12.78 -10.16 -5.33
CA ASP A 33 -11.34 -10.34 -5.15
C ASP A 33 -10.48 -9.39 -5.97
N THR A 34 -11.08 -8.39 -6.60
CA THR A 34 -10.31 -7.35 -7.27
C THR A 34 -9.72 -6.41 -6.22
N VAL A 35 -8.45 -6.13 -6.33
CA VAL A 35 -7.77 -5.21 -5.43
C VAL A 35 -7.03 -4.19 -6.28
N TYR A 36 -7.13 -2.93 -5.90
CA TYR A 36 -6.30 -1.93 -6.55
C TYR A 36 -5.86 -0.85 -5.56
N LEU A 37 -4.71 -0.26 -5.86
CA LEU A 37 -4.19 0.89 -5.14
C LEU A 37 -4.36 2.11 -6.00
N ARG A 38 -4.68 3.23 -5.38
CA ARG A 38 -4.93 4.47 -6.08
C ARG A 38 -4.25 5.63 -5.35
N GLN A 39 -3.56 6.47 -6.11
CA GLN A 39 -2.94 7.66 -5.55
C GLN A 39 -3.04 8.79 -6.57
N TYR A 40 -3.41 9.97 -6.11
CA TYR A 40 -3.52 11.13 -7.00
C TYR A 40 -2.13 11.61 -7.40
N GLU A 41 -1.97 11.95 -8.68
CA GLU A 41 -0.74 12.52 -9.19
C GLU A 41 -1.03 13.94 -9.67
N SER A 42 -0.58 14.93 -8.88
CA SER A 42 -0.94 16.32 -9.16
C SER A 42 -0.33 16.84 -10.44
N SER A 43 0.85 16.37 -10.81
CA SER A 43 1.49 16.83 -12.05
C SER A 43 0.74 16.40 -13.29
N LEU A 44 0.02 15.28 -13.19
CA LEU A 44 -0.80 14.77 -14.30
C LEU A 44 -2.27 15.10 -14.12
N ASN A 45 -2.64 15.62 -12.95
CA ASN A 45 -4.02 15.92 -12.59
C ASN A 45 -4.93 14.71 -12.76
N GLU A 46 -4.43 13.53 -12.36
CA GLU A 46 -5.19 12.29 -12.46
C GLU A 46 -4.69 11.30 -11.42
N HIS A 47 -5.46 10.25 -11.17
CA HIS A 47 -5.05 9.19 -10.25
C HIS A 47 -4.20 8.16 -10.98
N GLN A 48 -3.18 7.67 -10.28
CA GLN A 48 -2.43 6.49 -10.71
C GLN A 48 -3.06 5.29 -10.04
N ILE A 49 -3.31 4.24 -10.80
CA ILE A 49 -3.97 3.05 -10.30
C ILE A 49 -3.15 1.83 -10.65
N ILE A 50 -2.97 0.96 -9.66
CA ILE A 50 -2.26 -0.30 -9.84
C ILE A 50 -3.21 -1.42 -9.43
N TYR A 51 -3.51 -2.32 -10.34
CA TYR A 51 -4.32 -3.49 -10.05
C TYR A 51 -3.43 -4.64 -9.61
N ILE A 52 -3.80 -5.28 -8.51
CA ILE A 52 -3.07 -6.43 -7.99
C ILE A 52 -4.08 -7.51 -7.62
N SER A 53 -3.60 -8.73 -7.47
CA SER A 53 -4.44 -9.78 -6.92
C SER A 53 -4.42 -9.72 -5.39
N TYR A 54 -5.43 -10.28 -4.76
CA TYR A 54 -5.46 -10.35 -3.31
C TYR A 54 -4.26 -11.14 -2.78
N GLN A 55 -3.88 -12.19 -3.49
CA GLN A 55 -2.70 -12.97 -3.12
C GLN A 55 -1.42 -12.12 -3.16
N GLN A 56 -1.28 -11.28 -4.18
CA GLN A 56 -0.13 -10.39 -4.25
C GLN A 56 -0.10 -9.42 -3.07
N LEU A 57 -1.26 -8.90 -2.69
CA LEU A 57 -1.34 -8.04 -1.52
C LEU A 57 -0.85 -8.77 -0.27
N LEU A 58 -1.30 -10.01 -0.07
CA LEU A 58 -0.88 -10.80 1.08
C LEU A 58 0.62 -11.07 1.04
N ASP A 59 1.17 -11.33 -0.14
CA ASP A 59 2.61 -11.55 -0.28
C ASP A 59 3.39 -10.31 0.14
N LEU A 60 2.93 -9.13 -0.26
CA LEU A 60 3.59 -7.88 0.11
C LEU A 60 3.57 -7.69 1.63
N VAL A 61 2.42 -7.92 2.24
CA VAL A 61 2.31 -7.79 3.70
C VAL A 61 3.20 -8.81 4.39
N THR A 62 3.19 -10.05 3.93
CA THR A 62 4.00 -11.11 4.53
C THR A 62 5.48 -10.80 4.42
N SER A 63 5.90 -10.24 3.31
CA SER A 63 7.31 -9.92 3.11
C SER A 63 7.83 -8.92 4.13
N LEU A 64 6.97 -8.03 4.62
CA LEU A 64 7.36 -7.07 5.64
C LEU A 64 7.52 -7.70 7.00
N ASN A 65 6.81 -8.79 7.26
CA ASN A 65 6.80 -9.43 8.57
C ASN A 65 7.73 -10.62 8.67
N SER A 66 8.39 -10.97 7.59
CA SER A 66 9.33 -12.09 7.57
C SER A 66 10.70 -11.62 8.09
N THR A 67 11.39 -12.51 8.80
CA THR A 67 12.73 -12.19 9.30
C THR A 67 13.73 -11.99 8.16
N GLU A 68 13.42 -12.50 6.98
CA GLU A 68 14.27 -12.31 5.81
C GLU A 68 13.59 -11.40 4.80
N GLY A 69 12.53 -10.73 5.21
CA GLY A 69 11.79 -9.88 4.30
C GLY A 69 12.34 -8.47 4.23
N ALA A 70 11.70 -7.67 3.40
CA ALA A 70 12.14 -6.31 3.12
C ALA A 70 12.14 -5.44 4.38
N PHE A 71 11.17 -5.62 5.25
CA PHE A 71 11.10 -4.82 6.47
C PHE A 71 12.23 -5.17 7.42
N TYR A 72 12.54 -6.45 7.54
CA TYR A 72 13.66 -6.86 8.38
C TYR A 72 14.98 -6.28 7.87
N ALA A 73 15.20 -6.32 6.58
CA ALA A 73 16.38 -5.75 5.99
C ALA A 73 16.48 -4.25 6.26
N LYS A 74 15.35 -3.55 6.21
CA LYS A 74 15.31 -2.14 6.53
C LYS A 74 15.63 -1.88 7.99
N LEU A 75 15.13 -2.72 8.89
CA LEU A 75 15.38 -2.57 10.32
C LEU A 75 16.83 -2.79 10.69
N ARG A 76 17.56 -3.52 9.89
CA ARG A 76 18.98 -3.73 10.11
C ARG A 76 19.78 -2.46 9.81
N GLY A 77 19.08 -1.39 9.90
CA GLY A 77 19.69 -0.09 9.82
C GLY A 77 20.38 0.09 8.49
N GLY A 78 20.44 1.04 7.90
CA GLY A 78 21.00 1.30 6.64
C GLY A 78 21.97 0.27 6.05
N THR A 79 22.04 -0.93 6.61
CA THR A 79 22.96 -1.93 6.07
C THR A 79 22.71 -2.21 4.60
N LEU A 80 21.49 -2.02 4.14
CA LEU A 80 21.18 -2.15 2.73
C LEU A 80 21.87 -1.08 1.89
N HIS A 81 22.11 0.04 2.49
CA HIS A 81 22.69 1.19 1.79
C HIS A 81 24.16 1.38 2.08
N ASP A 82 24.56 0.90 3.23
CA ASP A 82 25.93 1.09 3.70
C ASP A 82 26.89 0.02 3.21
N THR A 83 26.33 -0.99 2.64
CA THR A 83 27.14 -2.09 2.15
C THR A 83 27.27 -2.06 0.65
#